data_87bf511cb2cfb4ff734695a6bbf0a61f
#
_entry.id   87bf511cb2cfb4ff734695a6bbf0a61f
#
_cell.length_a   1.000
_cell.length_b   1.000
_cell.length_c   1.000
_cell.angle_alpha   90.00
_cell.angle_beta   90.00
_cell.angle_gamma   90.00
#
_symmetry.space_group_name_H-M   'P 1'
#
loop_
_entity.id
_entity.type
_entity.pdbx_description
1 polymer ?
#
loop_
_entity_poly.entity_id
_entity_poly.type
_entity_poly.pdbx_seq_one_letter_code
_entity_poly.pdbx_strand_id
1 'polypeptide(L)'
;MQIPPIPQLSHLVRHFLILESAGTERVLHRLIPDGNPGIVFHFGALFEPFPRSFAYGPITRPQNIVSDGPIGVFVVVLQPYAMSLLTNRPAHTFVNSVLSLHEFRGGLVAERRLLYCTSHQQRLDVIQRFLLRFEPLSPDPMVSYSLQWLEEHEAPAIEELAGELSVGRRTLERAFQSTIGISPKQYAGILRTQHFLKALSCVHAESITGLAYEFGYYDQSHLIRDFKTRTGITPGRYVAGGALALNFIRVTG
;
A
#
# COMPACT_ATOMS: atom_id res chain seq x y z
N MET A 1 -2.39 -6.37 -13.43
CA MET A 1 -3.51 -5.55 -13.99
C MET A 1 -4.09 -4.72 -12.87
N GLN A 2 -4.27 -3.42 -13.07
CA GLN A 2 -4.97 -2.54 -12.13
C GLN A 2 -6.35 -2.20 -12.67
N ILE A 3 -7.37 -2.16 -11.77
CA ILE A 3 -8.77 -1.88 -12.11
C ILE A 3 -9.25 -0.78 -11.16
N PRO A 4 -9.81 0.33 -11.66
CA PRO A 4 -10.36 1.38 -10.81
C PRO A 4 -11.62 0.88 -10.08
N PRO A 5 -11.93 1.41 -8.88
CA PRO A 5 -13.19 1.10 -8.22
C PRO A 5 -14.37 1.75 -8.94
N ILE A 6 -15.57 1.18 -8.72
CA ILE A 6 -16.81 1.88 -9.07
C ILE A 6 -16.96 3.14 -8.19
N PRO A 7 -17.66 4.20 -8.64
CA PRO A 7 -17.77 5.46 -7.91
C PRO A 7 -18.23 5.31 -6.45
N GLN A 8 -19.12 4.38 -6.17
CA GLN A 8 -19.65 4.10 -4.84
C GLN A 8 -18.59 3.56 -3.86
N LEU A 9 -17.45 3.02 -4.36
CA LEU A 9 -16.37 2.47 -3.55
C LEU A 9 -15.12 3.33 -3.54
N SER A 10 -15.07 4.44 -4.29
CA SER A 10 -13.88 5.29 -4.40
C SER A 10 -13.43 5.90 -3.07
N HIS A 11 -14.35 6.04 -2.12
CA HIS A 11 -14.05 6.52 -0.76
C HIS A 11 -13.36 5.44 0.11
N LEU A 12 -13.41 4.16 -0.24
CA LEU A 12 -12.76 3.07 0.49
C LEU A 12 -11.62 2.44 -0.29
N VAL A 13 -11.76 2.34 -1.60
CA VAL A 13 -10.84 1.62 -2.49
C VAL A 13 -10.11 2.58 -3.39
N ARG A 14 -8.78 2.46 -3.40
CA ARG A 14 -7.92 3.20 -4.32
C ARG A 14 -7.92 2.54 -5.70
N HIS A 15 -7.68 1.24 -5.74
CA HIS A 15 -7.81 0.39 -6.92
C HIS A 15 -7.83 -1.09 -6.53
N PHE A 16 -8.23 -1.94 -7.46
CA PHE A 16 -8.02 -3.38 -7.38
C PHE A 16 -6.75 -3.74 -8.17
N LEU A 17 -5.98 -4.68 -7.64
CA LEU A 17 -4.75 -5.15 -8.27
C LEU A 17 -4.81 -6.68 -8.42
N ILE A 18 -4.53 -7.17 -9.63
CA ILE A 18 -4.40 -8.59 -9.91
C ILE A 18 -2.95 -8.84 -10.31
N LEU A 19 -2.30 -9.76 -9.58
CA LEU A 19 -0.95 -10.22 -9.86
C LEU A 19 -0.99 -11.68 -10.22
N GLU A 20 -0.41 -12.04 -11.36
CA GLU A 20 -0.29 -13.40 -11.85
C GLU A 20 1.11 -13.66 -12.37
N SER A 21 1.62 -14.84 -12.07
CA SER A 21 2.87 -15.34 -12.63
C SER A 21 2.79 -16.86 -12.74
N ALA A 22 3.21 -17.40 -13.86
CA ALA A 22 3.22 -18.84 -14.11
C ALA A 22 4.45 -19.56 -13.53
N GLY A 23 5.36 -18.84 -12.86
CA GLY A 23 6.56 -19.44 -12.27
C GLY A 23 6.22 -20.49 -11.24
N THR A 24 6.90 -21.63 -11.28
CA THR A 24 6.69 -22.76 -10.38
C THR A 24 7.76 -22.86 -9.30
N GLU A 25 8.74 -21.98 -9.34
CA GLU A 25 9.85 -21.96 -8.37
C GLU A 25 9.47 -21.23 -7.09
N ARG A 26 10.15 -21.60 -6.02
CA ARG A 26 10.11 -20.84 -4.76
C ARG A 26 10.84 -19.51 -4.91
N VAL A 27 10.13 -18.41 -4.75
CA VAL A 27 10.66 -17.06 -4.98
C VAL A 27 10.45 -16.18 -3.75
N LEU A 28 11.51 -15.50 -3.37
CA LEU A 28 11.46 -14.45 -2.36
C LEU A 28 11.03 -13.13 -3.01
N HIS A 29 9.96 -12.57 -2.51
CA HIS A 29 9.47 -11.25 -2.91
C HIS A 29 9.64 -10.26 -1.77
N ARG A 30 9.71 -8.99 -2.13
CA ARG A 30 9.72 -7.89 -1.16
C ARG A 30 8.58 -6.94 -1.47
N LEU A 31 7.76 -6.72 -0.45
CA LEU A 31 6.73 -5.69 -0.44
C LEU A 31 7.32 -4.43 0.16
N ILE A 32 7.29 -3.34 -0.60
CA ILE A 32 7.76 -2.02 -0.20
C ILE A 32 6.56 -1.22 0.32
N PRO A 33 6.68 -0.50 1.45
CA PRO A 33 5.60 0.35 1.96
C PRO A 33 5.08 1.34 0.93
N ASP A 34 3.75 1.42 0.77
CA ASP A 34 3.07 2.38 -0.13
C ASP A 34 2.07 3.28 0.60
N GLY A 35 1.95 3.13 1.92
CA GLY A 35 1.04 3.91 2.75
C GLY A 35 -0.41 3.42 2.74
N ASN A 36 -0.73 2.40 1.96
CA ASN A 36 -2.08 1.88 1.82
C ASN A 36 -2.25 0.57 2.58
N PRO A 37 -3.31 0.40 3.36
CA PRO A 37 -3.75 -0.92 3.80
C PRO A 37 -4.42 -1.67 2.66
N GLY A 38 -4.67 -2.97 2.84
CA GLY A 38 -5.36 -3.72 1.80
C GLY A 38 -5.96 -5.03 2.26
N ILE A 39 -6.70 -5.66 1.34
CA ILE A 39 -7.26 -7.00 1.52
C ILE A 39 -6.72 -7.88 0.40
N VAL A 40 -6.23 -9.06 0.77
CA VAL A 40 -5.57 -10.00 -0.15
C VAL A 40 -6.38 -11.29 -0.24
N PHE A 41 -6.51 -11.81 -1.46
CA PHE A 41 -7.09 -13.11 -1.76
C PHE A 41 -6.17 -13.87 -2.71
N HIS A 42 -5.70 -15.03 -2.27
CA HIS A 42 -4.93 -15.92 -3.13
C HIS A 42 -5.87 -16.87 -3.89
N PHE A 43 -5.74 -16.92 -5.20
CA PHE A 43 -6.36 -17.92 -6.06
C PHE A 43 -5.32 -18.84 -6.75
N GLY A 44 -4.04 -18.53 -6.58
CA GLY A 44 -2.87 -19.37 -6.89
C GLY A 44 -2.18 -19.89 -5.62
N ALA A 45 -0.85 -20.01 -5.68
CA ALA A 45 -0.02 -20.33 -4.53
C ALA A 45 -0.15 -19.29 -3.43
N LEU A 46 -0.01 -19.70 -2.18
CA LEU A 46 -0.05 -18.78 -1.03
C LEU A 46 1.27 -18.02 -0.91
N PHE A 47 1.20 -16.81 -0.40
CA PHE A 47 2.37 -16.12 0.12
C PHE A 47 2.62 -16.54 1.56
N GLU A 48 3.72 -17.21 1.81
CA GLU A 48 4.11 -17.59 3.17
C GLU A 48 4.60 -16.37 3.97
N PRO A 49 4.18 -16.22 5.24
CA PRO A 49 3.39 -17.16 6.05
C PRO A 49 1.88 -16.86 6.10
N PHE A 50 1.32 -16.21 5.10
CA PHE A 50 -0.04 -15.65 5.13
C PHE A 50 -1.12 -16.68 4.77
N PRO A 51 -2.34 -16.54 5.34
CA PRO A 51 -3.48 -17.37 4.97
C PRO A 51 -3.98 -17.02 3.54
N ARG A 52 -4.95 -17.79 3.04
CA ARG A 52 -5.53 -17.60 1.70
C ARG A 52 -6.17 -16.22 1.52
N SER A 53 -6.78 -15.70 2.56
CA SER A 53 -7.35 -14.36 2.57
C SER A 53 -7.07 -13.64 3.88
N PHE A 54 -6.69 -12.38 3.79
CA PHE A 54 -6.39 -11.56 4.95
C PHE A 54 -6.50 -10.07 4.60
N ALA A 55 -6.65 -9.23 5.63
CA ALA A 55 -6.43 -7.80 5.52
C ALA A 55 -5.09 -7.44 6.19
N TYR A 56 -4.44 -6.42 5.67
CA TYR A 56 -3.23 -5.86 6.29
C TYR A 56 -3.39 -4.36 6.50
N GLY A 57 -2.85 -3.88 7.62
CA GLY A 57 -2.77 -2.46 7.92
C GLY A 57 -1.60 -1.78 7.22
N PRO A 58 -1.40 -0.47 7.45
CA PRO A 58 -0.27 0.24 6.88
C PRO A 58 1.06 -0.43 7.26
N ILE A 59 1.89 -0.71 6.29
CA ILE A 59 3.25 -1.21 6.52
C ILE A 59 4.23 -0.03 6.52
N THR A 60 5.18 -0.04 7.47
CA THR A 60 6.17 1.04 7.65
C THR A 60 7.59 0.63 7.33
N ARG A 61 7.80 -0.65 7.07
CA ARG A 61 9.08 -1.27 6.74
C ARG A 61 8.87 -2.36 5.68
N PRO A 62 9.89 -2.63 4.84
CA PRO A 62 9.77 -3.66 3.82
C PRO A 62 9.49 -5.03 4.44
N GLN A 63 8.60 -5.80 3.80
CA GLN A 63 8.23 -7.15 4.21
C GLN A 63 8.71 -8.15 3.18
N ASN A 64 9.34 -9.22 3.64
CA ASN A 64 9.69 -10.33 2.78
C ASN A 64 8.56 -11.38 2.83
N ILE A 65 8.14 -11.85 1.66
CA ILE A 65 7.14 -12.88 1.50
C ILE A 65 7.63 -13.90 0.48
N VAL A 66 7.24 -15.15 0.65
CA VAL A 66 7.68 -16.24 -0.22
C VAL A 66 6.49 -16.81 -0.97
N SER A 67 6.60 -16.95 -2.28
CA SER A 67 5.69 -17.77 -3.07
C SER A 67 6.36 -19.09 -3.42
N ASP A 68 5.60 -20.19 -3.35
CA ASP A 68 6.03 -21.52 -3.80
C ASP A 68 5.01 -22.01 -4.84
N GLY A 69 5.32 -21.79 -6.10
CA GLY A 69 4.42 -22.07 -7.21
C GLY A 69 3.82 -20.83 -7.90
N PRO A 70 2.84 -21.02 -8.80
CA PRO A 70 2.28 -19.95 -9.62
C PRO A 70 1.51 -18.94 -8.78
N ILE A 71 1.84 -17.67 -8.95
CA ILE A 71 1.18 -16.57 -8.25
C ILE A 71 -0.18 -16.33 -8.89
N GLY A 72 -1.20 -16.22 -8.05
CA GLY A 72 -2.52 -15.74 -8.39
C GLY A 72 -3.09 -15.00 -7.19
N VAL A 73 -3.06 -13.64 -7.23
CA VAL A 73 -3.46 -12.81 -6.10
C VAL A 73 -4.36 -11.68 -6.57
N PHE A 74 -5.49 -11.52 -5.89
CA PHE A 74 -6.37 -10.38 -6.00
C PHE A 74 -6.19 -9.51 -4.75
N VAL A 75 -5.79 -8.26 -4.94
CA VAL A 75 -5.57 -7.30 -3.87
C VAL A 75 -6.57 -6.15 -4.00
N VAL A 76 -7.26 -5.83 -2.93
CA VAL A 76 -7.99 -4.58 -2.77
C VAL A 76 -7.03 -3.60 -2.11
N VAL A 77 -6.53 -2.64 -2.87
CA VAL A 77 -5.73 -1.55 -2.31
C VAL A 77 -6.70 -0.50 -1.79
N LEU A 78 -6.69 -0.32 -0.48
CA LEU A 78 -7.62 0.56 0.21
C LEU A 78 -7.08 1.98 0.30
N GLN A 79 -7.96 2.94 0.56
CA GLN A 79 -7.56 4.29 0.96
C GLN A 79 -6.82 4.24 2.31
N PRO A 80 -5.87 5.14 2.58
CA PRO A 80 -5.03 5.09 3.79
C PRO A 80 -5.82 5.03 5.10
N TYR A 81 -6.99 5.65 5.15
CA TYR A 81 -7.88 5.71 6.31
C TYR A 81 -8.92 4.55 6.37
N ALA A 82 -9.02 3.73 5.33
CA ALA A 82 -10.16 2.81 5.20
C ALA A 82 -10.19 1.73 6.29
N MET A 83 -9.04 1.30 6.82
CA MET A 83 -9.03 0.29 7.89
C MET A 83 -9.71 0.77 9.17
N SER A 84 -9.53 2.02 9.57
CA SER A 84 -10.22 2.59 10.74
C SER A 84 -11.73 2.66 10.52
N LEU A 85 -12.16 2.97 9.30
CA LEU A 85 -13.58 3.03 8.93
C LEU A 85 -14.22 1.63 8.90
N LEU A 86 -13.57 0.66 8.23
CA LEU A 86 -14.10 -0.70 8.06
C LEU A 86 -14.17 -1.47 9.38
N THR A 87 -13.30 -1.19 10.33
CA THR A 87 -13.20 -1.91 11.60
C THR A 87 -13.78 -1.16 12.79
N ASN A 88 -14.04 0.16 12.64
CA ASN A 88 -14.38 1.08 13.71
C ASN A 88 -13.38 1.04 14.89
N ARG A 89 -12.09 0.88 14.57
CA ARG A 89 -10.98 0.82 15.53
C ARG A 89 -9.86 1.77 15.12
N PRO A 90 -9.08 2.32 16.06
CA PRO A 90 -7.95 3.19 15.73
C PRO A 90 -6.93 2.49 14.84
N ALA A 91 -6.55 3.14 13.73
CA ALA A 91 -5.69 2.54 12.70
C ALA A 91 -4.29 2.15 13.21
N HIS A 92 -3.75 2.81 14.25
CA HIS A 92 -2.46 2.46 14.83
C HIS A 92 -2.41 1.02 15.38
N THR A 93 -3.57 0.42 15.70
CA THR A 93 -3.66 -0.97 16.16
C THR A 93 -3.37 -1.98 15.04
N PHE A 94 -3.37 -1.54 13.78
CA PHE A 94 -3.18 -2.40 12.60
C PHE A 94 -1.82 -2.21 11.92
N VAL A 95 -0.99 -1.28 12.40
CA VAL A 95 0.31 -1.01 11.77
C VAL A 95 1.20 -2.25 11.79
N ASN A 96 1.73 -2.62 10.62
CA ASN A 96 2.55 -3.83 10.40
C ASN A 96 1.88 -5.13 10.86
N SER A 97 0.56 -5.19 10.86
CA SER A 97 -0.20 -6.37 11.29
C SER A 97 -1.11 -6.90 10.21
N VAL A 98 -1.49 -8.16 10.37
CA VAL A 98 -2.42 -8.88 9.50
C VAL A 98 -3.64 -9.27 10.32
N LEU A 99 -4.82 -9.10 9.74
CA LEU A 99 -6.11 -9.44 10.32
C LEU A 99 -6.76 -10.55 9.51
N SER A 100 -7.46 -11.44 10.19
CA SER A 100 -8.33 -12.39 9.50
C SER A 100 -9.48 -11.64 8.81
N LEU A 101 -9.81 -12.04 7.58
CA LEU A 101 -10.98 -11.50 6.92
C LEU A 101 -12.29 -11.78 7.69
N HIS A 102 -12.29 -12.78 8.56
CA HIS A 102 -13.42 -13.11 9.42
C HIS A 102 -13.74 -12.03 10.46
N GLU A 103 -12.81 -11.14 10.76
CA GLU A 103 -13.06 -9.98 11.64
C GLU A 103 -13.96 -8.92 10.99
N PHE A 104 -14.13 -8.99 9.67
CA PHE A 104 -14.97 -8.07 8.92
C PHE A 104 -16.39 -8.65 8.73
N ARG A 105 -17.40 -7.80 8.87
CA ARG A 105 -18.79 -8.19 8.67
C ARG A 105 -19.01 -8.78 7.26
N GLY A 106 -19.29 -10.08 7.20
CA GLY A 106 -19.49 -10.80 5.95
C GLY A 106 -18.21 -11.28 5.26
N GLY A 107 -17.05 -11.13 5.88
CA GLY A 107 -15.76 -11.55 5.33
C GLY A 107 -15.68 -13.04 5.05
N LEU A 108 -16.15 -13.89 5.97
CA LEU A 108 -16.23 -15.35 5.76
C LEU A 108 -17.09 -15.72 4.53
N VAL A 109 -18.19 -15.00 4.30
CA VAL A 109 -19.07 -15.26 3.15
C VAL A 109 -18.36 -14.83 1.86
N ALA A 110 -17.65 -13.70 1.88
CA ALA A 110 -16.88 -13.23 0.74
C ALA A 110 -15.78 -14.23 0.39
N GLU A 111 -15.00 -14.66 1.38
CA GLU A 111 -13.93 -15.65 1.22
C GLU A 111 -14.46 -16.95 0.58
N ARG A 112 -15.53 -17.53 1.12
CA ARG A 112 -16.15 -18.74 0.57
C ARG A 112 -16.58 -18.56 -0.89
N ARG A 113 -17.19 -17.41 -1.24
CA ARG A 113 -17.59 -17.13 -2.62
C ARG A 113 -16.40 -17.00 -3.57
N LEU A 114 -15.32 -16.40 -3.12
CA LEU A 114 -14.11 -16.23 -3.91
C LEU A 114 -13.44 -17.55 -4.30
N LEU A 115 -13.55 -18.58 -3.45
CA LEU A 115 -13.05 -19.93 -3.75
C LEU A 115 -13.68 -20.56 -5.01
N TYR A 116 -14.93 -20.17 -5.33
CA TYR A 116 -15.66 -20.69 -6.48
C TYR A 116 -15.56 -19.78 -7.73
N CYS A 117 -14.85 -18.65 -7.63
CA CYS A 117 -14.68 -17.75 -8.77
C CYS A 117 -13.64 -18.29 -9.74
N THR A 118 -14.03 -18.45 -11.00
CA THR A 118 -13.16 -18.90 -12.09
C THR A 118 -12.61 -17.77 -12.94
N SER A 119 -13.19 -16.55 -12.84
CA SER A 119 -12.74 -15.37 -13.60
C SER A 119 -12.46 -14.17 -12.68
N HIS A 120 -11.65 -13.23 -13.18
CA HIS A 120 -11.38 -11.97 -12.46
C HIS A 120 -12.62 -11.13 -12.28
N GLN A 121 -13.53 -11.13 -13.26
CA GLN A 121 -14.79 -10.40 -13.16
C GLN A 121 -15.66 -10.92 -12.01
N GLN A 122 -15.77 -12.24 -11.88
CA GLN A 122 -16.50 -12.85 -10.75
C GLN A 122 -15.87 -12.47 -9.40
N ARG A 123 -14.53 -12.47 -9.30
CA ARG A 123 -13.83 -12.05 -8.09
C ARG A 123 -14.10 -10.59 -7.77
N LEU A 124 -14.04 -9.72 -8.79
CA LEU A 124 -14.33 -8.30 -8.67
C LEU A 124 -15.76 -8.07 -8.16
N ASP A 125 -16.75 -8.77 -8.74
CA ASP A 125 -18.16 -8.66 -8.36
C ASP A 125 -18.40 -9.10 -6.91
N VAL A 126 -17.75 -10.18 -6.47
CA VAL A 126 -17.86 -10.67 -5.09
C VAL A 126 -17.28 -9.64 -4.11
N ILE A 127 -16.11 -9.09 -4.42
CA ILE A 127 -15.41 -8.11 -3.57
C ILE A 127 -16.20 -6.80 -3.51
N GLN A 128 -16.66 -6.29 -4.63
CA GLN A 128 -17.44 -5.05 -4.66
C GLN A 128 -18.72 -5.19 -3.83
N ARG A 129 -19.45 -6.32 -3.99
CA ARG A 129 -20.64 -6.59 -3.16
C ARG A 129 -20.32 -6.74 -1.68
N PHE A 130 -19.14 -7.25 -1.34
CA PHE A 130 -18.69 -7.33 0.05
C PHE A 130 -18.46 -5.93 0.61
N LEU A 131 -17.76 -5.07 -0.12
CA LEU A 131 -17.41 -3.71 0.32
C LEU A 131 -18.62 -2.76 0.35
N LEU A 132 -19.57 -2.91 -0.59
CA LEU A 132 -20.82 -2.14 -0.61
C LEU A 132 -21.73 -2.36 0.61
N ARG A 133 -21.45 -3.34 1.46
CA ARG A 133 -22.19 -3.56 2.72
C ARG A 133 -21.80 -2.64 3.84
N PHE A 134 -20.64 -1.99 3.69
CA PHE A 134 -20.22 -0.96 4.63
C PHE A 134 -20.92 0.33 4.23
N GLU A 135 -21.56 0.97 5.20
CA GLU A 135 -22.22 2.25 4.97
C GLU A 135 -21.20 3.26 4.41
N PRO A 136 -21.68 4.27 3.63
CA PRO A 136 -20.77 5.31 3.17
C PRO A 136 -20.19 6.02 4.39
N LEU A 137 -18.96 5.65 4.71
CA LEU A 137 -18.20 6.21 5.82
C LEU A 137 -17.37 7.36 5.25
N SER A 138 -17.50 8.53 5.83
CA SER A 138 -16.67 9.67 5.45
C SER A 138 -15.44 9.74 6.35
N PRO A 139 -14.24 9.86 5.79
CA PRO A 139 -13.05 10.12 6.59
C PRO A 139 -13.13 11.51 7.21
N ASP A 140 -12.31 11.73 8.24
CA ASP A 140 -12.10 13.06 8.81
C ASP A 140 -11.68 14.04 7.70
N PRO A 141 -12.39 15.17 7.51
CA PRO A 141 -12.08 16.13 6.45
C PRO A 141 -10.65 16.68 6.52
N MET A 142 -10.11 16.89 7.73
CA MET A 142 -8.73 17.32 7.94
C MET A 142 -7.74 16.27 7.42
N VAL A 143 -8.01 14.98 7.70
CA VAL A 143 -7.15 13.89 7.20
C VAL A 143 -7.25 13.75 5.69
N SER A 144 -8.45 13.86 5.13
CA SER A 144 -8.66 13.80 3.66
C SER A 144 -7.91 14.90 2.93
N TYR A 145 -8.03 16.14 3.41
CA TYR A 145 -7.28 17.28 2.88
C TYR A 145 -5.77 17.05 3.01
N SER A 146 -5.33 16.61 4.18
CA SER A 146 -3.91 16.35 4.43
C SER A 146 -3.31 15.31 3.49
N LEU A 147 -4.05 14.24 3.20
CA LEU A 147 -3.60 13.21 2.25
C LEU A 147 -3.44 13.76 0.85
N GLN A 148 -4.43 14.51 0.36
CA GLN A 148 -4.36 15.15 -0.94
C GLN A 148 -3.19 16.14 -1.00
N TRP A 149 -3.04 17.00 -0.01
CA TRP A 149 -1.93 17.95 0.08
C TRP A 149 -0.57 17.26 0.05
N LEU A 150 -0.41 16.18 0.82
CA LEU A 150 0.83 15.40 0.85
C LEU A 150 1.14 14.68 -0.49
N GLU A 151 0.12 14.29 -1.24
CA GLU A 151 0.29 13.67 -2.57
C GLU A 151 0.70 14.69 -3.64
N GLU A 152 0.30 15.96 -3.50
CA GLU A 152 0.59 17.05 -4.43
C GLU A 152 1.98 17.68 -4.21
N HIS A 153 2.62 17.45 -3.05
CA HIS A 153 3.90 18.04 -2.68
C HIS A 153 5.02 17.00 -2.60
N GLU A 154 6.08 17.15 -3.37
CA GLU A 154 7.20 16.19 -3.44
C GLU A 154 8.05 16.14 -2.16
N ALA A 155 8.23 17.27 -1.48
CA ALA A 155 9.00 17.40 -0.24
C ALA A 155 8.21 18.16 0.85
N PRO A 156 7.06 17.61 1.28
CA PRO A 156 6.12 18.34 2.13
C PRO A 156 6.69 18.61 3.52
N ALA A 157 6.64 19.88 3.96
CA ALA A 157 6.89 20.27 5.33
C ALA A 157 5.59 20.14 6.15
N ILE A 158 5.63 19.31 7.18
CA ILE A 158 4.42 19.06 8.02
C ILE A 158 3.97 20.30 8.76
N GLU A 159 4.89 21.20 9.05
CA GLU A 159 4.63 22.50 9.65
C GLU A 159 3.78 23.43 8.73
N GLU A 160 4.04 23.39 7.43
CA GLU A 160 3.25 24.13 6.42
C GLU A 160 1.83 23.59 6.35
N LEU A 161 1.67 22.27 6.25
CA LEU A 161 0.37 21.62 6.27
C LEU A 161 -0.43 21.95 7.53
N ALA A 162 0.20 21.95 8.69
CA ALA A 162 -0.45 22.30 9.95
C ALA A 162 -0.87 23.77 9.96
N GLY A 163 -0.04 24.66 9.40
CA GLY A 163 -0.34 26.08 9.21
C GLY A 163 -1.54 26.32 8.30
N GLU A 164 -1.60 25.69 7.14
CA GLU A 164 -2.74 25.78 6.21
C GLU A 164 -4.05 25.33 6.84
N LEU A 165 -4.00 24.24 7.60
CA LEU A 165 -5.16 23.72 8.34
C LEU A 165 -5.50 24.56 9.58
N SER A 166 -4.67 25.53 9.95
CA SER A 166 -4.81 26.30 11.20
C SER A 166 -4.92 25.43 12.45
N VAL A 167 -4.18 24.30 12.48
CA VAL A 167 -4.16 23.37 13.61
C VAL A 167 -2.75 23.21 14.19
N GLY A 168 -2.67 22.82 15.45
CA GLY A 168 -1.39 22.47 16.06
C GLY A 168 -0.87 21.11 15.51
N ARG A 169 0.45 20.99 15.34
CA ARG A 169 1.11 19.76 14.91
C ARG A 169 0.67 18.51 15.68
N ARG A 170 0.48 18.60 17.02
CA ARG A 170 0.00 17.49 17.84
C ARG A 170 -1.41 17.03 17.47
N THR A 171 -2.28 17.96 17.07
CA THR A 171 -3.65 17.65 16.61
C THR A 171 -3.60 16.86 15.32
N LEU A 172 -2.79 17.29 14.36
CA LEU A 172 -2.59 16.60 13.10
C LEU A 172 -1.98 15.20 13.30
N GLU A 173 -0.93 15.09 14.13
CA GLU A 173 -0.31 13.80 14.47
C GLU A 173 -1.31 12.82 15.10
N ARG A 174 -2.14 13.29 16.04
CA ARG A 174 -3.16 12.46 16.69
C ARG A 174 -4.23 11.99 15.70
N ALA A 175 -4.69 12.85 14.79
CA ALA A 175 -5.64 12.49 13.75
C ALA A 175 -5.07 11.42 12.82
N PHE A 176 -3.82 11.57 12.37
CA PHE A 176 -3.14 10.57 11.56
C PHE A 176 -2.97 9.24 12.29
N GLN A 177 -2.53 9.25 13.54
CA GLN A 177 -2.39 8.02 14.34
C GLN A 177 -3.70 7.26 14.52
N SER A 178 -4.81 7.97 14.74
CA SER A 178 -6.12 7.33 14.91
C SER A 178 -6.70 6.82 13.59
N THR A 179 -6.52 7.56 12.49
CA THR A 179 -7.22 7.34 11.22
C THR A 179 -6.38 6.53 10.23
N ILE A 180 -5.08 6.79 10.15
CA ILE A 180 -4.14 6.15 9.20
C ILE A 180 -3.22 5.15 9.93
N GLY A 181 -2.90 5.40 11.20
CA GLY A 181 -2.06 4.54 12.03
C GLY A 181 -0.61 4.97 12.11
N ILE A 182 -0.15 5.85 11.23
CA ILE A 182 1.23 6.36 11.19
C ILE A 182 1.23 7.89 11.23
N SER A 183 2.36 8.51 11.59
CA SER A 183 2.45 9.97 11.63
C SER A 183 2.44 10.59 10.23
N PRO A 184 2.07 11.88 10.09
CA PRO A 184 2.13 12.61 8.82
C PRO A 184 3.54 12.55 8.21
N LYS A 185 4.58 12.70 9.04
CA LYS A 185 5.98 12.62 8.61
C LYS A 185 6.37 11.25 8.06
N GLN A 186 5.89 10.16 8.71
CA GLN A 186 6.13 8.81 8.21
C GLN A 186 5.41 8.59 6.88
N TYR A 187 4.16 9.04 6.77
CA TYR A 187 3.38 8.93 5.55
C TYR A 187 4.03 9.71 4.39
N ALA A 188 4.41 10.97 4.60
CA ALA A 188 5.15 11.78 3.63
C ALA A 188 6.46 11.10 3.16
N GLY A 189 7.19 10.49 4.08
CA GLY A 189 8.39 9.73 3.74
C GLY A 189 8.12 8.49 2.89
N ILE A 190 6.99 7.81 3.10
CA ILE A 190 6.55 6.68 2.26
C ILE A 190 6.18 7.20 0.87
N LEU A 191 5.39 8.27 0.75
CA LEU A 191 5.02 8.88 -0.53
C LEU A 191 6.25 9.29 -1.33
N ARG A 192 7.22 9.97 -0.72
CA ARG A 192 8.49 10.33 -1.39
C ARG A 192 9.19 9.11 -1.96
N THR A 193 9.22 8.00 -1.20
CA THR A 193 9.80 6.74 -1.69
C THR A 193 9.01 6.20 -2.88
N GLN A 194 7.68 6.24 -2.86
CA GLN A 194 6.84 5.78 -3.97
C GLN A 194 7.02 6.64 -5.23
N HIS A 195 7.08 7.97 -5.08
CA HIS A 195 7.38 8.88 -6.19
C HIS A 195 8.75 8.58 -6.79
N PHE A 196 9.76 8.37 -5.95
CA PHE A 196 11.10 8.01 -6.41
C PHE A 196 11.13 6.63 -7.11
N LEU A 197 10.42 5.62 -6.62
CA LEU A 197 10.27 4.32 -7.28
C LEU A 197 9.62 4.47 -8.67
N LYS A 198 8.61 5.32 -8.77
CA LYS A 198 7.94 5.62 -10.04
C LYS A 198 8.90 6.30 -11.02
N ALA A 199 9.67 7.27 -10.57
CA ALA A 199 10.69 7.92 -11.39
C ALA A 199 11.76 6.92 -11.84
N LEU A 200 12.27 6.06 -10.95
CA LEU A 200 13.24 5.01 -11.28
C LEU A 200 12.71 4.01 -12.34
N SER A 201 11.41 3.74 -12.34
CA SER A 201 10.83 2.83 -13.35
C SER A 201 10.80 3.42 -14.76
N CYS A 202 10.96 4.74 -14.90
CA CYS A 202 10.95 5.48 -16.16
C CYS A 202 12.36 5.85 -16.67
N VAL A 203 13.42 5.65 -15.86
CA VAL A 203 14.77 6.16 -16.15
C VAL A 203 15.78 5.02 -16.26
N HIS A 204 16.77 5.17 -17.16
CA HIS A 204 17.93 4.29 -17.23
C HIS A 204 18.91 4.59 -16.08
N ALA A 205 19.62 3.56 -15.61
CA ALA A 205 20.45 3.57 -14.39
C ALA A 205 21.50 4.72 -14.27
N GLU A 206 21.83 5.39 -15.35
CA GLU A 206 22.84 6.46 -15.39
C GLU A 206 22.40 7.80 -14.79
N SER A 207 21.10 7.98 -14.50
CA SER A 207 20.50 9.24 -14.04
C SER A 207 20.12 9.29 -12.55
N ILE A 208 20.54 8.31 -11.73
CA ILE A 208 20.15 8.26 -10.29
C ILE A 208 20.64 9.49 -9.51
N THR A 209 21.77 10.06 -9.89
CA THR A 209 22.32 11.25 -9.24
C THR A 209 21.49 12.50 -9.49
N GLY A 210 20.97 12.67 -10.71
CA GLY A 210 20.06 13.78 -11.06
C GLY A 210 18.77 13.71 -10.26
N LEU A 211 18.19 12.50 -10.17
CA LEU A 211 16.98 12.27 -9.40
C LEU A 211 17.15 12.57 -7.89
N ALA A 212 18.35 12.39 -7.31
CA ALA A 212 18.57 12.68 -5.90
C ALA A 212 18.22 14.14 -5.54
N TYR A 213 18.68 15.08 -6.36
CA TYR A 213 18.40 16.52 -6.16
C TYR A 213 16.93 16.86 -6.41
N GLU A 214 16.31 16.28 -7.44
CA GLU A 214 14.91 16.46 -7.79
C GLU A 214 13.98 16.07 -6.63
N PHE A 215 14.33 14.98 -5.91
CA PHE A 215 13.58 14.49 -4.75
C PHE A 215 14.04 15.06 -3.39
N GLY A 216 14.77 16.19 -3.40
CA GLY A 216 15.15 16.94 -2.19
C GLY A 216 16.19 16.23 -1.31
N TYR A 217 16.99 15.33 -1.86
CA TYR A 217 18.12 14.74 -1.14
C TYR A 217 19.36 15.64 -1.28
N TYR A 218 20.11 15.77 -0.19
CA TYR A 218 21.33 16.57 -0.18
C TYR A 218 22.41 16.03 -1.13
N ASP A 219 22.55 14.71 -1.18
CA ASP A 219 23.48 14.01 -2.08
C ASP A 219 22.98 12.59 -2.38
N GLN A 220 23.66 11.92 -3.31
CA GLN A 220 23.37 10.54 -3.70
C GLN A 220 23.51 9.54 -2.53
N SER A 221 24.44 9.77 -1.62
CA SER A 221 24.66 8.88 -0.47
C SER A 221 23.50 8.96 0.52
N HIS A 222 22.94 10.15 0.72
CA HIS A 222 21.75 10.37 1.52
C HIS A 222 20.53 9.65 0.90
N LEU A 223 20.32 9.84 -0.41
CA LEU A 223 19.29 9.10 -1.16
C LEU A 223 19.43 7.59 -0.98
N ILE A 224 20.61 7.02 -1.28
CA ILE A 224 20.84 5.57 -1.21
C ILE A 224 20.55 5.03 0.20
N ARG A 225 20.93 5.76 1.23
CA ARG A 225 20.73 5.39 2.64
C ARG A 225 19.25 5.39 3.03
N ASP A 226 18.52 6.47 2.72
CA ASP A 226 17.07 6.58 3.00
C ASP A 226 16.29 5.55 2.19
N PHE A 227 16.57 5.43 0.91
CA PHE A 227 15.94 4.43 0.03
C PHE A 227 16.15 3.01 0.55
N LYS A 228 17.40 2.64 0.90
CA LYS A 228 17.72 1.32 1.46
C LYS A 228 17.02 1.07 2.80
N THR A 229 16.89 2.09 3.64
CA THR A 229 16.17 1.98 4.92
C THR A 229 14.69 1.66 4.69
N ARG A 230 14.07 2.28 3.68
CA ARG A 230 12.62 2.14 3.39
C ARG A 230 12.29 0.94 2.52
N THR A 231 13.19 0.55 1.62
CA THR A 231 12.94 -0.53 0.64
C THR A 231 13.72 -1.81 0.94
N GLY A 232 14.76 -1.72 1.76
CA GLY A 232 15.69 -2.81 2.06
C GLY A 232 16.68 -3.15 0.94
N ILE A 233 16.68 -2.39 -0.18
CA ILE A 233 17.61 -2.55 -1.31
C ILE A 233 18.12 -1.19 -1.79
N THR A 234 19.17 -1.20 -2.60
CA THR A 234 19.65 0.04 -3.24
C THR A 234 18.86 0.36 -4.50
N PRO A 235 18.82 1.64 -4.96
CA PRO A 235 18.16 2.01 -6.21
C PRO A 235 18.66 1.19 -7.42
N GLY A 236 19.96 0.94 -7.52
CA GLY A 236 20.54 0.12 -8.60
C GLY A 236 20.04 -1.33 -8.57
N ARG A 237 19.88 -1.93 -7.39
CA ARG A 237 19.27 -3.28 -7.28
C ARG A 237 17.78 -3.29 -7.61
N TYR A 238 17.07 -2.21 -7.33
CA TYR A 238 15.66 -2.09 -7.73
C TYR A 238 15.51 -2.08 -9.26
N VAL A 239 16.32 -1.29 -9.96
CA VAL A 239 16.30 -1.20 -11.43
C VAL A 239 16.73 -2.53 -12.08
N ALA A 240 17.71 -3.23 -11.53
CA ALA A 240 18.17 -4.52 -12.03
C ALA A 240 17.21 -5.69 -11.73
N GLY A 241 16.32 -5.54 -10.75
CA GLY A 241 15.37 -6.57 -10.32
C GLY A 241 14.08 -6.56 -11.13
N GLY A 242 13.49 -7.73 -11.37
CA GLY A 242 12.14 -7.82 -11.96
C GLY A 242 11.06 -7.39 -10.96
N ALA A 243 10.30 -6.35 -11.27
CA ALA A 243 9.16 -5.91 -10.46
C ALA A 243 7.86 -6.51 -11.02
N LEU A 244 7.05 -7.16 -10.16
CA LEU A 244 5.69 -7.59 -10.49
C LEU A 244 4.70 -6.41 -10.38
N ALA A 245 4.99 -5.48 -9.48
CA ALA A 245 4.35 -4.18 -9.32
C ALA A 245 5.36 -3.20 -8.73
N LEU A 246 5.08 -1.91 -8.77
CA LEU A 246 5.99 -0.85 -8.30
C LEU A 246 6.55 -1.10 -6.89
N ASN A 247 5.71 -1.58 -5.98
CA ASN A 247 6.03 -1.86 -4.59
C ASN A 247 6.19 -3.37 -4.29
N PHE A 248 6.15 -4.24 -5.30
CA PHE A 248 6.24 -5.70 -5.17
C PHE A 248 7.30 -6.27 -6.13
N ILE A 249 8.47 -6.54 -5.59
CA ILE A 249 9.66 -6.89 -6.36
C ILE A 249 10.16 -8.29 -6.04
N ARG A 250 10.76 -8.95 -7.03
CA ARG A 250 11.50 -10.20 -6.84
C ARG A 250 12.87 -9.87 -6.20
N VAL A 251 13.24 -10.59 -5.15
CA VAL A 251 14.57 -10.49 -4.53
C VAL A 251 15.45 -11.56 -5.15
N THR A 252 16.34 -11.14 -6.05
CA THR A 252 17.44 -12.00 -6.52
C THR A 252 18.59 -11.92 -5.52
N GLY A 253 19.14 -13.06 -5.15
CA GLY A 253 20.26 -13.21 -4.21
C GLY A 253 21.52 -12.45 -4.64
#